data_8bc09d7d2a75230ce0d5f1bc519fd028
#
_entry.id   8bc09d7d2a75230ce0d5f1bc519fd028
#
_cell.length_a   1.000
_cell.length_b   1.000
_cell.length_c   1.000
_cell.angle_alpha   90.00
_cell.angle_beta   90.00
_cell.angle_gamma   90.00
#
_symmetry.space_group_name_H-M   'P 1'
#
loop_
_entity.id
_entity.type
_entity.pdbx_description
1 polymer ?
#
loop_
_entity_poly.entity_id
_entity_poly.type
_entity_poly.pdbx_seq_one_letter_code
_entity_poly.pdbx_strand_id
1 'polypeptide(L)'
;AYAVCEYFESITLEEYMNMAGEKLEWKKILFAFRPILSALKKLSSLFIVHAAVSPKTLLLGADGKLHLSGFSIPQTKSDIIELHALSEPGYAPLELSDRRLKIGGYTDVYSASAVMYKLLTGITPQNAADRAVSDMMVIPKEYAKELDEKTVNVILGALKIYPENRIQTVAALYDLLYPASDEKAQPVPQKEAAVLKESAAATKEKETALSGGEKNAPPPRGES
;
A
#
# COMPACT_ATOMS: atom_id res chain seq x y z
N ALA A 1 7.75 2.36 -25.04
CA ALA A 1 7.24 1.04 -24.64
C ALA A 1 5.93 1.24 -23.84
N TYR A 2 5.01 0.29 -23.91
CA TYR A 2 3.77 0.30 -23.13
C TYR A 2 3.49 -1.12 -22.62
N ALA A 3 2.83 -1.21 -21.47
CA ALA A 3 2.35 -2.47 -20.93
C ALA A 3 0.82 -2.53 -21.09
N VAL A 4 0.31 -3.70 -21.47
CA VAL A 4 -1.13 -3.97 -21.51
C VAL A 4 -1.46 -4.81 -20.30
N CYS A 5 -2.34 -4.28 -19.44
CA CYS A 5 -2.80 -4.95 -18.23
C CYS A 5 -4.29 -5.23 -18.32
N GLU A 6 -4.76 -6.20 -17.57
CA GLU A 6 -6.19 -6.41 -17.37
C GLU A 6 -6.81 -5.17 -16.73
N TYR A 7 -7.92 -4.70 -17.31
CA TYR A 7 -8.71 -3.63 -16.71
C TYR A 7 -9.75 -4.23 -15.75
N PHE A 8 -9.83 -3.70 -14.55
CA PHE A 8 -10.91 -3.97 -13.62
C PHE A 8 -11.31 -2.68 -12.91
N GLU A 9 -12.57 -2.62 -12.53
CA GLU A 9 -13.12 -1.48 -11.84
C GLU A 9 -12.57 -1.42 -10.41
N SER A 10 -11.92 -0.31 -10.07
CA SER A 10 -11.22 -0.16 -8.80
C SER A 10 -11.05 1.32 -8.43
N ILE A 11 -10.80 1.55 -7.15
CA ILE A 11 -10.29 2.82 -6.62
C ILE A 11 -8.93 2.59 -6.00
N THR A 12 -8.13 3.64 -5.86
CA THR A 12 -6.86 3.54 -5.13
C THR A 12 -7.12 3.36 -3.64
N LEU A 13 -6.18 2.72 -2.94
CA LEU A 13 -6.26 2.63 -1.48
C LEU A 13 -6.21 4.03 -0.83
N GLU A 14 -5.54 5.01 -1.47
CA GLU A 14 -5.52 6.40 -1.02
C GLU A 14 -6.93 7.02 -1.06
N GLU A 15 -7.64 6.87 -2.18
CA GLU A 15 -9.04 7.33 -2.31
C GLU A 15 -9.94 6.66 -1.26
N TYR A 16 -9.81 5.35 -1.11
CA TYR A 16 -10.56 4.61 -0.07
C TYR A 16 -10.30 5.18 1.33
N MET A 17 -9.03 5.39 1.71
CA MET A 17 -8.67 5.93 3.02
C MET A 17 -9.20 7.35 3.25
N ASN A 18 -9.18 8.19 2.21
CA ASN A 18 -9.71 9.55 2.27
C ASN A 18 -11.24 9.57 2.46
N MET A 19 -11.94 8.58 1.93
CA MET A 19 -13.40 8.48 2.02
C MET A 19 -13.86 7.78 3.29
N ALA A 20 -13.22 6.68 3.64
CA ALA A 20 -13.60 5.88 4.80
C ALA A 20 -13.26 6.57 6.12
N GLY A 21 -12.21 7.42 6.14
CA GLY A 21 -11.78 8.22 7.30
C GLY A 21 -11.40 7.40 8.53
N GLU A 22 -11.48 6.09 8.44
CA GLU A 22 -11.33 5.17 9.56
C GLU A 22 -10.03 4.37 9.46
N LYS A 23 -9.46 4.14 10.61
CA LYS A 23 -8.36 3.19 10.80
C LYS A 23 -8.92 1.78 10.70
N LEU A 24 -8.11 0.86 10.21
CA LEU A 24 -8.50 -0.53 10.11
C LEU A 24 -7.96 -1.33 11.31
N GLU A 25 -8.78 -2.25 11.81
CA GLU A 25 -8.33 -3.26 12.76
C GLU A 25 -7.22 -4.13 12.14
N TRP A 26 -6.26 -4.53 12.95
CA TRP A 26 -5.11 -5.31 12.49
C TRP A 26 -5.49 -6.57 11.71
N LYS A 27 -6.53 -7.29 12.14
CA LYS A 27 -7.03 -8.48 11.43
C LYS A 27 -7.50 -8.17 10.02
N LYS A 28 -8.17 -7.03 9.81
CA LYS A 28 -8.63 -6.58 8.49
C LYS A 28 -7.44 -6.20 7.61
N ILE A 29 -6.42 -5.56 8.20
CA ILE A 29 -5.18 -5.22 7.49
C ILE A 29 -4.48 -6.50 7.02
N LEU A 30 -4.30 -7.49 7.89
CA LEU A 30 -3.71 -8.77 7.53
C LEU A 30 -4.50 -9.47 6.41
N PHE A 31 -5.83 -9.50 6.50
CA PHE A 31 -6.66 -10.08 5.47
C PHE A 31 -6.47 -9.38 4.11
N ALA A 32 -6.53 -8.04 4.08
CA ALA A 32 -6.39 -7.23 2.87
C ALA A 32 -4.99 -7.35 2.25
N PHE A 33 -3.92 -7.45 3.09
CA PHE A 33 -2.54 -7.48 2.61
C PHE A 33 -2.04 -8.87 2.22
N ARG A 34 -2.73 -9.94 2.58
CA ARG A 34 -2.33 -11.32 2.21
C ARG A 34 -2.10 -11.50 0.71
N PRO A 35 -3.01 -11.08 -0.20
CA PRO A 35 -2.78 -11.18 -1.64
C PRO A 35 -1.61 -10.29 -2.12
N ILE A 36 -1.43 -9.09 -1.55
CA ILE A 36 -0.34 -8.18 -1.90
C ILE A 36 1.02 -8.79 -1.55
N LEU A 37 1.17 -9.25 -0.30
CA LEU A 37 2.43 -9.88 0.12
C LEU A 37 2.70 -11.19 -0.62
N SER A 38 1.66 -11.95 -0.99
CA SER A 38 1.80 -13.13 -1.86
C SER A 38 2.30 -12.76 -3.25
N ALA A 39 1.77 -11.69 -3.85
CA ALA A 39 2.21 -11.17 -5.15
C ALA A 39 3.66 -10.68 -5.09
N LEU A 40 4.01 -9.87 -4.09
CA LEU A 40 5.39 -9.39 -3.88
C LEU A 40 6.38 -10.54 -3.61
N LYS A 41 5.97 -11.57 -2.83
CA LYS A 41 6.76 -12.79 -2.61
C LYS A 41 7.02 -13.51 -3.94
N LYS A 42 6.04 -13.59 -4.83
CA LYS A 42 6.19 -14.18 -6.16
C LYS A 42 7.13 -13.37 -7.05
N LEU A 43 7.00 -12.03 -7.07
CA LEU A 43 7.89 -11.14 -7.80
C LEU A 43 9.34 -11.30 -7.30
N SER A 44 9.53 -11.26 -5.99
CA SER A 44 10.85 -11.43 -5.36
C SER A 44 11.50 -12.77 -5.72
N SER A 45 10.72 -13.85 -5.86
CA SER A 45 11.23 -15.15 -6.32
C SER A 45 11.72 -15.14 -7.79
N LEU A 46 11.30 -14.16 -8.56
CA LEU A 46 11.74 -13.89 -9.93
C LEU A 46 12.80 -12.78 -10.00
N PHE A 47 13.37 -12.39 -8.86
CA PHE A 47 14.32 -11.29 -8.72
C PHE A 47 13.78 -9.92 -9.17
N ILE A 48 12.46 -9.75 -9.13
CA ILE A 48 11.78 -8.49 -9.44
C ILE A 48 11.45 -7.80 -8.12
N VAL A 49 11.84 -6.53 -8.01
CA VAL A 49 11.46 -5.62 -6.92
C VAL A 49 10.45 -4.63 -7.47
N HIS A 50 9.32 -4.44 -6.79
CA HIS A 50 8.30 -3.52 -7.23
C HIS A 50 8.73 -2.06 -7.04
N ALA A 51 9.35 -1.74 -5.90
CA ALA A 51 9.97 -0.47 -5.53
C ALA A 51 9.02 0.77 -5.51
N ALA A 52 7.71 0.58 -5.68
CA ALA A 52 6.74 1.67 -5.69
C ALA A 52 5.43 1.32 -4.95
N VAL A 53 5.50 0.43 -3.94
CA VAL A 53 4.32 0.08 -3.14
C VAL A 53 3.90 1.29 -2.29
N SER A 54 2.68 1.77 -2.52
CA SER A 54 2.09 2.91 -1.81
C SER A 54 0.57 2.85 -1.86
N PRO A 55 -0.17 3.68 -1.13
CA PRO A 55 -1.63 3.75 -1.25
C PRO A 55 -2.13 4.07 -2.67
N LYS A 56 -1.33 4.72 -3.51
CA LYS A 56 -1.69 5.03 -4.91
C LYS A 56 -1.51 3.85 -5.86
N THR A 57 -0.60 2.94 -5.54
CA THR A 57 -0.33 1.76 -6.38
C THR A 57 -1.05 0.50 -5.91
N LEU A 58 -1.74 0.58 -4.79
CA LEU A 58 -2.65 -0.45 -4.31
C LEU A 58 -4.08 -0.10 -4.71
N LEU A 59 -4.72 -0.98 -5.48
CA LEU A 59 -6.07 -0.78 -6.00
C LEU A 59 -7.05 -1.68 -5.24
N LEU A 60 -8.13 -1.10 -4.76
CA LEU A 60 -9.25 -1.84 -4.17
C LEU A 60 -10.26 -2.12 -5.27
N GLY A 61 -10.38 -3.39 -5.64
CA GLY A 61 -11.33 -3.85 -6.66
C GLY A 61 -12.77 -3.95 -6.13
N ALA A 62 -13.72 -3.99 -7.06
CA ALA A 62 -15.14 -4.22 -6.75
C ALA A 62 -15.39 -5.59 -6.07
N ASP A 63 -14.44 -6.52 -6.14
CA ASP A 63 -14.45 -7.80 -5.41
C ASP A 63 -14.06 -7.66 -3.93
N GLY A 64 -13.67 -6.45 -3.48
CA GLY A 64 -13.21 -6.15 -2.13
C GLY A 64 -11.79 -6.60 -1.84
N LYS A 65 -10.99 -6.91 -2.86
CA LYS A 65 -9.59 -7.31 -2.70
C LYS A 65 -8.65 -6.18 -3.11
N LEU A 66 -7.48 -6.16 -2.46
CA LEU A 66 -6.38 -5.32 -2.91
C LEU A 66 -5.61 -5.98 -4.05
N HIS A 67 -5.30 -5.18 -5.06
CA HIS A 67 -4.51 -5.53 -6.23
C HIS A 67 -3.29 -4.63 -6.31
N LEU A 68 -2.17 -5.19 -6.74
CA LEU A 68 -0.92 -4.45 -6.91
C LEU A 68 -0.85 -3.90 -8.34
N SER A 69 -0.62 -2.59 -8.46
CA SER A 69 -0.45 -1.88 -9.73
C SER A 69 0.80 -0.99 -9.69
N GLY A 70 1.05 -0.23 -10.75
CA GLY A 70 2.15 0.73 -10.78
C GLY A 70 3.52 0.06 -10.99
N PHE A 71 3.54 -1.04 -11.76
CA PHE A 71 4.79 -1.66 -12.15
C PHE A 71 5.61 -0.72 -13.03
N SER A 72 6.75 -0.28 -12.52
CA SER A 72 7.80 0.31 -13.32
C SER A 72 8.67 -0.81 -13.86
N ILE A 73 8.86 -0.87 -15.18
CA ILE A 73 9.81 -1.80 -15.82
C ILE A 73 11.09 -1.03 -16.03
N PRO A 74 12.11 -1.14 -15.16
CA PRO A 74 13.37 -0.46 -15.36
C PRO A 74 14.04 -1.00 -16.65
N GLN A 75 14.19 -0.18 -17.68
CA GLN A 75 14.83 -0.59 -18.91
C GLN A 75 16.31 -0.19 -18.95
N THR A 76 16.74 0.78 -18.12
CA THR A 76 18.12 1.28 -18.09
C THR A 76 18.50 1.84 -16.70
N LYS A 77 19.79 2.16 -16.51
CA LYS A 77 20.25 2.87 -15.29
C LYS A 77 19.65 4.26 -15.11
N SER A 78 19.07 4.85 -16.16
CA SER A 78 18.33 6.12 -16.09
C SER A 78 16.98 5.95 -15.38
N ASP A 79 16.43 4.76 -15.37
CA ASP A 79 15.09 4.46 -14.84
C ASP A 79 15.03 4.52 -13.31
N ILE A 80 16.19 4.51 -12.63
CA ILE A 80 16.26 4.78 -11.19
C ILE A 80 15.74 6.19 -10.88
N ILE A 81 15.88 7.16 -11.80
CA ILE A 81 15.36 8.52 -11.65
C ILE A 81 13.82 8.51 -11.72
N GLU A 82 13.24 7.67 -12.58
CA GLU A 82 11.79 7.50 -12.69
C GLU A 82 11.20 6.77 -11.47
N LEU A 83 11.91 5.78 -10.92
CA LEU A 83 11.55 5.14 -9.66
C LEU A 83 11.49 6.14 -8.50
N HIS A 84 12.39 7.11 -8.45
CA HIS A 84 12.33 8.21 -7.49
C HIS A 84 11.08 9.08 -7.67
N ALA A 85 10.67 9.32 -8.91
CA ALA A 85 9.48 10.11 -9.21
C ALA A 85 8.18 9.40 -8.81
N LEU A 86 8.19 8.06 -8.77
CA LEU A 86 7.05 7.23 -8.35
C LEU A 86 7.03 6.94 -6.85
N SER A 87 8.14 7.24 -6.15
CA SER A 87 8.24 6.97 -4.72
C SER A 87 7.55 8.05 -3.90
N GLU A 88 6.61 7.64 -3.04
CA GLU A 88 5.88 8.57 -2.17
C GLU A 88 6.58 8.74 -0.83
N PRO A 89 6.72 10.00 -0.35
CA PRO A 89 7.26 10.27 0.98
C PRO A 89 6.52 9.48 2.07
N GLY A 90 7.27 8.91 3.00
CA GLY A 90 6.74 8.07 4.07
C GLY A 90 6.61 6.60 3.70
N TYR A 91 6.38 6.27 2.43
CA TYR A 91 6.29 4.88 1.94
C TYR A 91 7.56 4.42 1.23
N ALA A 92 8.35 5.36 0.73
CA ALA A 92 9.63 5.10 0.08
C ALA A 92 10.74 4.90 1.11
N PRO A 93 11.46 3.75 1.08
CA PRO A 93 12.62 3.53 1.94
C PRO A 93 13.84 4.33 1.47
N LEU A 94 14.86 4.43 2.34
CA LEU A 94 16.04 5.26 2.13
C LEU A 94 16.81 4.92 0.85
N GLU A 95 16.91 3.65 0.50
CA GLU A 95 17.61 3.16 -0.70
C GLU A 95 16.99 3.62 -2.03
N LEU A 96 15.76 4.10 -2.02
CA LEU A 96 15.16 4.74 -3.20
C LEU A 96 15.61 6.20 -3.38
N SER A 97 16.11 6.84 -2.34
CA SER A 97 16.64 8.21 -2.38
C SER A 97 18.16 8.29 -2.29
N ASP A 98 18.83 7.31 -1.71
CA ASP A 98 20.28 7.24 -1.59
C ASP A 98 20.88 6.23 -2.57
N ARG A 99 21.46 6.70 -3.67
CA ARG A 99 22.07 5.88 -4.72
C ARG A 99 23.25 5.02 -4.26
N ARG A 100 23.77 5.25 -3.06
CA ARG A 100 24.84 4.40 -2.46
C ARG A 100 24.28 3.09 -1.92
N LEU A 101 22.98 3.05 -1.63
CA LEU A 101 22.29 1.86 -1.16
C LEU A 101 21.74 1.07 -2.35
N LYS A 102 21.65 -0.25 -2.18
CA LYS A 102 21.10 -1.14 -3.21
C LYS A 102 19.62 -1.35 -2.98
N ILE A 103 18.88 -1.51 -4.06
CA ILE A 103 17.46 -1.91 -4.05
C ILE A 103 17.40 -3.44 -3.98
N GLY A 104 16.48 -3.98 -3.19
CA GLY A 104 16.30 -5.42 -3.00
C GLY A 104 14.91 -5.77 -2.46
N GLY A 105 14.67 -7.05 -2.12
CA GLY A 105 13.39 -7.49 -1.56
C GLY A 105 12.99 -6.76 -0.28
N TYR A 106 13.95 -6.30 0.50
CA TYR A 106 13.75 -5.47 1.69
C TYR A 106 13.17 -4.07 1.38
N THR A 107 13.26 -3.60 0.13
CA THR A 107 12.63 -2.35 -0.33
C THR A 107 11.11 -2.48 -0.30
N ASP A 108 10.58 -3.57 -0.87
CA ASP A 108 9.14 -3.84 -0.85
C ASP A 108 8.64 -4.20 0.55
N VAL A 109 9.49 -4.82 1.39
CA VAL A 109 9.21 -5.06 2.81
C VAL A 109 8.91 -3.75 3.54
N TYR A 110 9.76 -2.74 3.38
CA TYR A 110 9.54 -1.43 3.99
C TYR A 110 8.23 -0.79 3.49
N SER A 111 8.08 -0.68 2.17
CA SER A 111 6.97 0.04 1.56
C SER A 111 5.62 -0.59 1.92
N ALA A 112 5.49 -1.93 1.85
CA ALA A 112 4.28 -2.63 2.26
C ALA A 112 3.97 -2.42 3.75
N SER A 113 4.99 -2.51 4.62
CA SER A 113 4.82 -2.31 6.06
C SER A 113 4.48 -0.86 6.42
N ALA A 114 4.97 0.12 5.64
CA ALA A 114 4.61 1.53 5.81
C ALA A 114 3.13 1.79 5.51
N VAL A 115 2.58 1.14 4.48
CA VAL A 115 1.14 1.21 4.19
C VAL A 115 0.33 0.52 5.29
N MET A 116 0.76 -0.67 5.76
CA MET A 116 0.09 -1.36 6.88
C MET A 116 0.12 -0.51 8.16
N TYR A 117 1.25 0.15 8.46
CA TYR A 117 1.37 1.08 9.57
C TYR A 117 0.38 2.24 9.45
N LYS A 118 0.27 2.85 8.26
CA LYS A 118 -0.69 3.93 8.00
C LYS A 118 -2.13 3.49 8.22
N LEU A 119 -2.51 2.32 7.72
CA LEU A 119 -3.85 1.77 7.92
C LEU A 119 -4.16 1.49 9.40
N LEU A 120 -3.18 1.02 10.15
CA LEU A 120 -3.32 0.74 11.58
C LEU A 120 -3.46 2.02 12.41
N THR A 121 -2.61 3.00 12.16
CA THR A 121 -2.45 4.18 13.04
C THR A 121 -3.16 5.42 12.53
N GLY A 122 -3.49 5.47 11.24
CA GLY A 122 -3.92 6.69 10.56
C GLY A 122 -2.76 7.69 10.32
N ILE A 123 -1.53 7.37 10.74
CA ILE A 123 -0.36 8.24 10.65
C ILE A 123 0.53 7.78 9.50
N THR A 124 0.84 8.68 8.56
CA THR A 124 1.85 8.39 7.54
C THR A 124 3.23 8.42 8.19
N PRO A 125 4.08 7.39 7.97
CA PRO A 125 5.45 7.43 8.46
C PRO A 125 6.19 8.69 7.98
N GLN A 126 7.11 9.21 8.79
CA GLN A 126 8.00 10.27 8.34
C GLN A 126 8.86 9.79 7.17
N ASN A 127 9.30 10.72 6.31
CA ASN A 127 10.20 10.41 5.21
C ASN A 127 11.46 9.68 5.73
N ALA A 128 11.90 8.66 5.01
CA ALA A 128 13.05 7.86 5.40
C ALA A 128 14.34 8.67 5.54
N ALA A 129 14.54 9.72 4.74
CA ALA A 129 15.69 10.62 4.86
C ALA A 129 15.68 11.39 6.19
N ASP A 130 14.50 11.88 6.62
CA ASP A 130 14.36 12.59 7.89
C ASP A 130 14.56 11.63 9.07
N ARG A 131 14.02 10.42 8.98
CA ARG A 131 14.21 9.36 9.96
C ARG A 131 15.67 8.91 10.08
N ALA A 132 16.45 8.97 8.99
CA ALA A 132 17.88 8.64 9.03
C ALA A 132 18.67 9.63 9.91
N VAL A 133 18.17 10.85 10.10
CA VAL A 133 18.76 11.85 11.01
C VAL A 133 18.28 11.61 12.46
N SER A 134 17.00 11.33 12.64
CA SER A 134 16.39 11.08 13.96
C SER A 134 15.20 10.12 13.82
N ASP A 135 15.44 8.84 14.07
CA ASP A 135 14.39 7.82 13.97
C ASP A 135 13.57 7.73 15.27
N MET A 136 12.37 8.26 15.22
CA MET A 136 11.40 8.22 16.32
C MET A 136 10.21 7.28 16.00
N MET A 137 10.39 6.33 15.07
CA MET A 137 9.32 5.43 14.67
C MET A 137 8.91 4.50 15.82
N VAL A 138 7.67 4.62 16.21
CA VAL A 138 7.02 3.76 17.20
C VAL A 138 5.59 3.47 16.77
N ILE A 139 5.03 2.34 17.22
CA ILE A 139 3.58 2.14 17.17
C ILE A 139 3.00 2.77 18.43
N PRO A 140 2.11 3.78 18.33
CA PRO A 140 1.52 4.42 19.49
C PRO A 140 0.84 3.40 20.40
N LYS A 141 0.92 3.61 21.72
CA LYS A 141 0.45 2.64 22.75
C LYS A 141 -1.01 2.23 22.58
N GLU A 142 -1.85 3.11 22.08
CA GLU A 142 -3.26 2.84 21.81
C GLU A 142 -3.48 1.73 20.78
N TYR A 143 -2.61 1.65 19.76
CA TYR A 143 -2.65 0.61 18.73
C TYR A 143 -1.84 -0.62 19.11
N ALA A 144 -0.74 -0.42 19.83
CA ALA A 144 0.08 -1.52 20.32
C ALA A 144 -0.68 -2.47 21.26
N LYS A 145 -1.76 -2.00 21.92
CA LYS A 145 -2.61 -2.84 22.78
C LYS A 145 -3.42 -3.90 22.00
N GLU A 146 -3.70 -3.66 20.72
CA GLU A 146 -4.42 -4.58 19.85
C GLU A 146 -3.50 -5.61 19.20
N LEU A 147 -2.19 -5.45 19.33
CA LEU A 147 -1.15 -6.28 18.76
C LEU A 147 -0.42 -7.04 19.85
N ASP A 148 0.01 -8.25 19.53
CA ASP A 148 1.01 -8.92 20.35
C ASP A 148 2.40 -8.29 20.16
N GLU A 149 3.28 -8.48 21.10
CA GLU A 149 4.65 -7.93 21.07
C GLU A 149 5.43 -8.43 19.85
N LYS A 150 5.18 -9.66 19.41
CA LYS A 150 5.81 -10.23 18.23
C LYS A 150 5.41 -9.45 16.97
N THR A 151 4.14 -9.16 16.81
CA THR A 151 3.61 -8.38 15.66
C THR A 151 4.17 -6.95 15.67
N VAL A 152 4.22 -6.28 16.82
CA VAL A 152 4.85 -4.96 16.96
C VAL A 152 6.30 -5.01 16.48
N ASN A 153 7.07 -6.00 16.94
CA ASN A 153 8.48 -6.17 16.56
C ASN A 153 8.66 -6.48 15.07
N VAL A 154 7.74 -7.24 14.46
CA VAL A 154 7.76 -7.51 13.00
C VAL A 154 7.56 -6.23 12.21
N ILE A 155 6.54 -5.43 12.55
CA ILE A 155 6.25 -4.16 11.85
C ILE A 155 7.43 -3.19 12.00
N LEU A 156 7.93 -2.97 13.22
CA LEU A 156 9.04 -2.07 13.47
C LEU A 156 10.35 -2.58 12.85
N GLY A 157 10.57 -3.90 12.84
CA GLY A 157 11.68 -4.54 12.16
C GLY A 157 11.65 -4.36 10.63
N ALA A 158 10.45 -4.40 10.05
CA ALA A 158 10.25 -4.15 8.63
C ALA A 158 10.43 -2.65 8.25
N LEU A 159 10.23 -1.75 9.20
CA LEU A 159 10.36 -0.29 9.03
C LEU A 159 11.73 0.26 9.43
N LYS A 160 12.74 -0.57 9.67
CA LYS A 160 14.12 -0.11 9.91
C LYS A 160 14.64 0.68 8.72
N ILE A 161 15.32 1.79 8.99
CA ILE A 161 15.79 2.73 7.97
C ILE A 161 16.85 2.08 7.07
N TYR A 162 17.86 1.50 7.68
CA TYR A 162 18.97 0.89 6.94
C TYR A 162 18.61 -0.54 6.52
N PRO A 163 18.79 -0.88 5.22
CA PRO A 163 18.44 -2.18 4.66
C PRO A 163 19.01 -3.38 5.44
N GLU A 164 20.25 -3.30 5.90
CA GLU A 164 20.95 -4.37 6.65
C GLU A 164 20.29 -4.71 7.99
N ASN A 165 19.56 -3.77 8.58
CA ASN A 165 18.86 -3.95 9.87
C ASN A 165 17.38 -4.35 9.70
N ARG A 166 16.93 -4.49 8.45
CA ARG A 166 15.53 -4.74 8.09
C ARG A 166 15.28 -6.22 7.84
N ILE A 167 14.02 -6.66 7.87
CA ILE A 167 13.61 -7.97 7.35
C ILE A 167 14.00 -8.04 5.86
N GLN A 168 14.81 -9.04 5.48
CA GLN A 168 15.52 -9.06 4.20
C GLN A 168 14.65 -9.44 3.00
N THR A 169 13.57 -10.19 3.21
CA THR A 169 12.75 -10.69 2.11
C THR A 169 11.26 -10.56 2.40
N VAL A 170 10.48 -10.39 1.35
CA VAL A 170 9.00 -10.42 1.46
C VAL A 170 8.52 -11.79 1.94
N ALA A 171 9.24 -12.87 1.59
CA ALA A 171 8.90 -14.21 2.09
C ALA A 171 9.02 -14.28 3.62
N ALA A 172 10.11 -13.77 4.19
CA ALA A 172 10.29 -13.73 5.64
C ALA A 172 9.22 -12.87 6.33
N LEU A 173 8.88 -11.69 5.76
CA LEU A 173 7.78 -10.87 6.27
C LEU A 173 6.45 -11.61 6.23
N TYR A 174 6.15 -12.27 5.11
CA TYR A 174 4.92 -13.04 4.94
C TYR A 174 4.82 -14.15 6.00
N ASP A 175 5.87 -14.95 6.16
CA ASP A 175 5.88 -16.09 7.07
C ASP A 175 5.81 -15.64 8.56
N LEU A 176 6.32 -14.45 8.89
CA LEU A 176 6.20 -13.85 10.23
C LEU A 176 4.78 -13.35 10.52
N LEU A 177 4.07 -12.80 9.51
CA LEU A 177 2.71 -12.26 9.65
C LEU A 177 1.64 -13.33 9.51
N TYR A 178 1.92 -14.42 8.77
CA TYR A 178 0.97 -15.52 8.50
C TYR A 178 1.63 -16.88 8.84
N PRO A 179 1.86 -17.16 10.11
CA PRO A 179 2.46 -18.44 10.50
C PRO A 179 1.54 -19.61 10.10
N ALA A 180 2.13 -20.73 9.66
CA ALA A 180 1.40 -21.89 9.17
C ALA A 180 0.44 -22.50 10.21
N SER A 181 0.66 -22.22 11.51
CA SER A 181 -0.26 -22.59 12.60
C SER A 181 -1.64 -21.95 12.43
N ASP A 182 -1.72 -20.75 11.82
CA ASP A 182 -2.94 -19.95 11.70
C ASP A 182 -3.70 -20.23 10.39
N GLU A 183 -3.09 -20.94 9.43
CA GLU A 183 -3.74 -21.30 8.16
C GLU A 183 -4.92 -22.27 8.33
N LYS A 184 -4.92 -23.08 9.41
CA LYS A 184 -6.00 -24.02 9.72
C LYS A 184 -7.21 -23.40 10.39
N ALA A 185 -7.15 -22.12 10.77
CA ALA A 185 -8.15 -21.48 11.63
C ALA A 185 -9.10 -20.48 10.91
N GLN A 186 -8.93 -20.21 9.61
CA GLN A 186 -9.77 -19.19 8.97
C GLN A 186 -10.39 -19.66 7.65
N PRO A 187 -11.68 -20.04 7.64
CA PRO A 187 -12.49 -19.83 6.46
C PRO A 187 -12.61 -18.31 6.24
N VAL A 188 -12.38 -17.85 5.00
CA VAL A 188 -12.52 -16.45 4.58
C VAL A 188 -13.89 -15.92 5.03
N PRO A 189 -13.98 -14.94 5.95
CA PRO A 189 -15.27 -14.40 6.34
C PRO A 189 -15.85 -13.62 5.15
N GLN A 190 -16.87 -14.16 4.52
CA GLN A 190 -17.61 -13.50 3.42
C GLN A 190 -18.17 -12.14 3.84
N LYS A 191 -18.33 -11.87 5.14
CA LYS A 191 -18.78 -10.59 5.68
C LYS A 191 -17.73 -9.47 5.62
N GLU A 192 -16.44 -9.76 5.73
CA GLU A 192 -15.39 -8.72 5.70
C GLU A 192 -15.10 -8.23 4.28
N ALA A 193 -15.22 -9.10 3.29
CA ALA A 193 -15.22 -8.69 1.88
C ALA A 193 -16.45 -7.79 1.53
N ALA A 194 -17.56 -7.94 2.25
CA ALA A 194 -18.76 -7.13 2.02
C ALA A 194 -18.60 -5.68 2.51
N VAL A 195 -17.90 -5.44 3.61
CA VAL A 195 -17.65 -4.08 4.13
C VAL A 195 -16.78 -3.25 3.19
N LEU A 196 -15.76 -3.87 2.59
CA LEU A 196 -14.95 -3.23 1.56
C LEU A 196 -15.76 -3.00 0.26
N LYS A 197 -16.71 -3.92 -0.07
CA LYS A 197 -17.61 -3.78 -1.22
C LYS A 197 -18.64 -2.66 -1.06
N GLU A 198 -19.25 -2.52 0.12
CA GLU A 198 -20.24 -1.47 0.38
C GLU A 198 -19.62 -0.07 0.30
N SER A 199 -18.42 0.11 0.81
CA SER A 199 -17.72 1.39 0.72
C SER A 199 -17.31 1.74 -0.71
N ALA A 200 -16.87 0.76 -1.53
CA ALA A 200 -16.57 0.97 -2.94
C ALA A 200 -17.83 1.31 -3.78
N ALA A 201 -18.98 0.71 -3.46
CA ALA A 201 -20.26 0.97 -4.14
C ALA A 201 -20.84 2.36 -3.79
N ALA A 202 -20.74 2.79 -2.53
CA ALA A 202 -21.23 4.09 -2.07
C ALA A 202 -20.48 5.28 -2.71
N THR A 203 -19.25 5.05 -3.17
CA THR A 203 -18.43 6.05 -3.86
C THR A 203 -18.96 6.37 -5.24
N LYS A 204 -19.38 5.36 -5.99
CA LYS A 204 -19.92 5.53 -7.35
C LYS A 204 -21.19 6.37 -7.38
N GLU A 205 -22.06 6.18 -6.42
CA GLU A 205 -23.30 6.97 -6.35
C GLU A 205 -23.02 8.47 -6.10
N LYS A 206 -21.95 8.80 -5.35
CA LYS A 206 -21.56 10.20 -5.12
C LYS A 206 -20.87 10.84 -6.33
N GLU A 207 -20.02 10.14 -7.05
CA GLU A 207 -19.37 10.66 -8.27
C GLU A 207 -20.39 10.85 -9.41
N THR A 208 -21.32 9.93 -9.58
CA THR A 208 -22.39 10.04 -10.59
C THR A 208 -23.33 11.21 -10.28
N ALA A 209 -23.57 11.52 -9.01
CA ALA A 209 -24.37 12.67 -8.59
C ALA A 209 -23.66 14.01 -8.80
N LEU A 210 -22.32 14.06 -8.70
CA LEU A 210 -21.53 15.26 -8.93
C LEU A 210 -21.31 15.58 -10.42
N SER A 211 -21.19 14.55 -11.27
CA SER A 211 -21.01 14.71 -12.72
C SER A 211 -22.31 14.99 -13.49
N GLY A 212 -23.47 14.75 -12.88
CA GLY A 212 -24.79 14.99 -13.45
C GLY A 212 -25.27 16.45 -13.38
N GLY A 213 -24.58 17.33 -12.65
CA GLY A 213 -24.99 18.71 -12.38
C GLY A 213 -24.57 19.77 -13.41
N GLU A 214 -23.72 19.45 -14.38
CA GLU A 214 -23.07 20.46 -15.24
C GLU A 214 -23.49 20.46 -16.73
N LYS A 215 -24.63 19.90 -17.06
CA LYS A 215 -25.19 19.96 -18.42
C LYS A 215 -26.56 20.60 -18.44
N ASN A 216 -26.66 21.93 -18.32
CA ASN A 216 -27.71 22.74 -18.90
C ASN A 216 -27.52 24.24 -18.61
N ALA A 217 -26.60 24.87 -19.38
CA ALA A 217 -26.61 26.30 -19.60
C ALA A 217 -26.82 26.55 -21.11
N PRO A 218 -27.85 27.29 -21.56
CA PRO A 218 -28.03 27.61 -22.96
C PRO A 218 -26.97 28.67 -23.40
N PRO A 219 -26.57 28.69 -24.69
CA PRO A 219 -25.57 29.64 -25.19
C PRO A 219 -26.14 31.07 -25.18
N PRO A 220 -25.32 32.12 -24.95
CA PRO A 220 -25.74 33.50 -24.99
C PRO A 220 -26.14 33.89 -26.41
N ARG A 221 -27.32 34.50 -26.56
CA ARG A 221 -27.79 35.11 -27.83
C ARG A 221 -26.92 36.31 -28.13
N GLY A 222 -26.29 36.32 -29.28
CA GLY A 222 -25.66 37.50 -29.84
C GLY A 222 -26.69 38.60 -30.14
N GLU A 223 -26.40 39.82 -29.69
CA GLU A 223 -27.08 41.02 -30.15
C GLU A 223 -26.21 41.69 -31.20
N SER A 224 -26.91 42.15 -32.20
CA SER A 224 -26.46 42.88 -33.42
C SER A 224 -25.72 44.17 -33.16
#